data_bdf6f5467ee5963c47de538fb42c01dd
#
_entry.id   bdf6f5467ee5963c47de538fb42c01dd
#
_cell.length_a   1.000
_cell.length_b   1.000
_cell.length_c   1.000
_cell.angle_alpha   90.00
_cell.angle_beta   90.00
_cell.angle_gamma   90.00
#
_symmetry.space_group_name_H-M   'P 1'
#
loop_
_entity.id
_entity.type
_entity.pdbx_description
1 polymer ?
#
loop_
_entity_poly.entity_id
_entity_poly.type
_entity_poly.pdbx_seq_one_letter_code
_entity_poly.pdbx_strand_id
1 'polypeptide(L)'
;MTSSGTYTFSLSVGEGVIAAFERVRVRAPSIRQEHMLTAKREINLLFVEFSNKQVNLFKVVQGTIPLIAGTATYSVPPQTVLLLDAYITTNAGSQFSQNNRYVTQFSRTEFASLSNPNTPGPPTQYWFDRLAAPTVTFWPVPDSNGPYTFGYFRVDQIQDANLPNAETPDVPYLWLDAMVSGLAHRLSRTYAPDLEAVRKMDAKEAWDTAAAQNIEVVNLSLAPPIGMFYPR
;
A
#
# COMPACT_ATOMS: atom_id res chain seq x y z
N MET A 1 -12.51 32.64 -21.62
CA MET A 1 -11.45 31.60 -21.78
C MET A 1 -12.12 30.25 -21.55
N THR A 2 -12.09 29.38 -22.54
CA THR A 2 -12.66 28.02 -22.43
C THR A 2 -11.53 27.06 -22.08
N SER A 3 -11.66 26.34 -20.97
CA SER A 3 -10.77 25.23 -20.62
C SER A 3 -11.06 24.04 -21.53
N SER A 4 -10.13 23.06 -21.60
CA SER A 4 -10.32 21.85 -22.41
C SER A 4 -11.53 21.02 -21.96
N GLY A 5 -11.99 21.17 -20.73
CA GLY A 5 -13.09 20.39 -20.14
C GLY A 5 -12.79 18.90 -19.94
N THR A 6 -11.53 18.48 -20.13
CA THR A 6 -11.11 17.09 -19.98
C THR A 6 -10.20 16.90 -18.77
N TYR A 7 -10.32 15.75 -18.10
CA TYR A 7 -9.54 15.33 -16.93
C TYR A 7 -8.93 13.93 -17.14
N THR A 8 -8.68 13.58 -18.41
CA THR A 8 -8.29 12.24 -18.85
C THR A 8 -6.78 12.10 -19.11
N PHE A 9 -5.97 13.07 -18.65
CA PHE A 9 -4.52 12.95 -18.81
C PHE A 9 -4.02 11.68 -18.13
N SER A 10 -3.44 10.79 -18.91
CA SER A 10 -2.82 9.55 -18.49
C SER A 10 -1.53 9.37 -19.27
N LEU A 11 -0.48 8.91 -18.62
CA LEU A 11 0.79 8.59 -19.24
C LEU A 11 0.93 7.07 -19.25
N SER A 12 1.12 6.47 -20.40
CA SER A 12 1.42 5.04 -20.48
C SER A 12 2.81 4.75 -19.89
N VAL A 13 3.03 3.52 -19.42
CA VAL A 13 4.35 3.10 -18.94
C VAL A 13 5.42 3.30 -20.04
N GLY A 14 5.09 2.96 -21.29
CA GLY A 14 5.99 3.15 -22.42
C GLY A 14 6.39 4.61 -22.66
N GLU A 15 5.42 5.53 -22.66
CA GLU A 15 5.68 6.97 -22.78
C GLU A 15 6.51 7.49 -21.62
N GLY A 16 6.20 7.05 -20.36
CA GLY A 16 6.97 7.40 -19.18
C GLY A 16 8.43 6.94 -19.27
N VAL A 17 8.67 5.74 -19.80
CA VAL A 17 10.01 5.20 -20.05
C VAL A 17 10.76 6.04 -21.10
N ILE A 18 10.12 6.39 -22.21
CA ILE A 18 10.72 7.24 -23.25
C ILE A 18 11.09 8.61 -22.64
N ALA A 19 10.17 9.25 -21.92
CA ALA A 19 10.41 10.53 -21.26
C ALA A 19 11.58 10.45 -20.24
N ALA A 20 11.71 9.34 -19.50
CA ALA A 20 12.84 9.13 -18.60
C ALA A 20 14.18 8.99 -19.35
N PHE A 21 14.20 8.28 -20.49
CA PHE A 21 15.39 8.20 -21.33
C PHE A 21 15.79 9.54 -21.94
N GLU A 22 14.84 10.35 -22.37
CA GLU A 22 15.13 11.69 -22.89
C GLU A 22 15.75 12.59 -21.83
N ARG A 23 15.34 12.48 -20.56
CA ARG A 23 15.97 13.19 -19.43
C ARG A 23 17.44 12.78 -19.19
N VAL A 24 17.86 11.60 -19.65
CA VAL A 24 19.26 11.14 -19.62
C VAL A 24 19.96 11.20 -20.97
N ARG A 25 19.47 12.05 -21.88
CA ARG A 25 20.03 12.32 -23.22
C ARG A 25 20.00 11.13 -24.20
N VAL A 26 19.19 10.10 -23.91
CA VAL A 26 18.94 9.01 -24.86
C VAL A 26 17.66 9.34 -25.63
N ARG A 27 17.79 9.66 -26.92
CA ARG A 27 16.65 10.03 -27.76
C ARG A 27 15.82 8.80 -28.15
N ALA A 28 14.51 8.97 -28.30
CA ALA A 28 13.58 7.90 -28.66
C ALA A 28 14.05 7.01 -29.83
N PRO A 29 14.57 7.51 -30.97
CA PRO A 29 15.06 6.68 -32.07
C PRO A 29 16.28 5.82 -31.72
N SER A 30 16.99 6.14 -30.63
CA SER A 30 18.19 5.40 -30.18
C SER A 30 17.86 4.33 -29.15
N ILE A 31 16.59 4.22 -28.72
CA ILE A 31 16.16 3.24 -27.73
C ILE A 31 16.10 1.87 -28.38
N ARG A 32 16.85 0.91 -27.82
CA ARG A 32 16.91 -0.48 -28.27
C ARG A 32 16.23 -1.39 -27.25
N GLN A 33 16.06 -2.66 -27.61
CA GLN A 33 15.46 -3.66 -26.73
C GLN A 33 16.20 -3.80 -25.38
N GLU A 34 17.52 -3.72 -25.37
CA GLU A 34 18.36 -3.74 -24.16
C GLU A 34 18.03 -2.59 -23.19
N HIS A 35 17.79 -1.39 -23.74
CA HIS A 35 17.34 -0.24 -22.95
C HIS A 35 15.99 -0.48 -22.31
N MET A 36 15.04 -1.07 -23.04
CA MET A 36 13.70 -1.39 -22.53
C MET A 36 13.75 -2.45 -21.43
N LEU A 37 14.59 -3.48 -21.54
CA LEU A 37 14.80 -4.49 -20.50
C LEU A 37 15.37 -3.86 -19.21
N THR A 38 16.32 -2.95 -19.36
CA THR A 38 16.89 -2.21 -18.23
C THR A 38 15.83 -1.32 -17.59
N ALA A 39 15.07 -0.57 -18.39
CA ALA A 39 13.99 0.28 -17.89
C ALA A 39 12.90 -0.52 -17.15
N LYS A 40 12.50 -1.69 -17.69
CA LYS A 40 11.54 -2.58 -17.03
C LYS A 40 12.01 -2.99 -15.62
N ARG A 41 13.27 -3.36 -15.50
CA ARG A 41 13.84 -3.71 -14.19
C ARG A 41 13.87 -2.51 -13.24
N GLU A 42 14.34 -1.36 -13.72
CA GLU A 42 14.50 -0.17 -12.89
C GLU A 42 13.16 0.45 -12.46
N ILE A 43 12.10 0.40 -13.29
CA ILE A 43 10.78 0.89 -12.91
C ILE A 43 10.13 0.01 -11.85
N ASN A 44 10.27 -1.31 -11.94
CA ASN A 44 9.75 -2.23 -10.93
C ASN A 44 10.49 -2.07 -9.59
N LEU A 45 11.81 -1.89 -9.61
CA LEU A 45 12.57 -1.56 -8.42
C LEU A 45 12.19 -0.19 -7.84
N LEU A 46 11.80 0.78 -8.67
CA LEU A 46 11.28 2.07 -8.23
C LEU A 46 9.92 1.91 -7.52
N PHE A 47 9.02 1.07 -8.03
CA PHE A 47 7.73 0.80 -7.38
C PHE A 47 7.90 0.13 -6.02
N VAL A 48 8.86 -0.79 -5.90
CA VAL A 48 9.24 -1.37 -4.60
C VAL A 48 9.80 -0.28 -3.66
N GLU A 49 10.63 0.64 -4.17
CA GLU A 49 11.13 1.77 -3.38
C GLU A 49 9.99 2.66 -2.88
N PHE A 50 8.98 2.94 -3.73
CA PHE A 50 7.79 3.71 -3.34
C PHE A 50 7.02 3.03 -2.21
N SER A 51 6.85 1.72 -2.27
CA SER A 51 6.18 0.94 -1.22
C SER A 51 6.97 0.91 0.10
N ASN A 52 8.31 1.03 0.05
CA ASN A 52 9.17 1.04 1.23
C ASN A 52 9.29 2.42 1.90
N LYS A 53 9.09 3.51 1.17
CA LYS A 53 9.25 4.86 1.69
C LYS A 53 8.10 5.28 2.60
N GLN A 54 6.87 4.91 2.24
CA GLN A 54 5.67 5.26 2.99
C GLN A 54 4.48 4.35 2.66
N VAL A 55 3.42 4.48 3.45
CA VAL A 55 2.12 3.89 3.14
C VAL A 55 1.50 4.64 1.96
N ASN A 56 1.25 3.93 0.87
CA ASN A 56 0.60 4.51 -0.31
C ASN A 56 -0.91 4.41 -0.16
N LEU A 57 -1.59 5.50 0.20
CA LEU A 57 -3.04 5.52 0.43
C LEU A 57 -3.85 5.10 -0.80
N PHE A 58 -3.32 5.34 -1.99
CA PHE A 58 -3.95 4.89 -3.24
C PHE A 58 -3.90 3.37 -3.46
N LYS A 59 -3.16 2.63 -2.63
CA LYS A 59 -3.11 1.16 -2.64
C LYS A 59 -3.84 0.53 -1.46
N VAL A 60 -4.62 1.32 -0.71
CA VAL A 60 -5.44 0.80 0.38
C VAL A 60 -6.68 0.12 -0.18
N VAL A 61 -6.83 -1.16 0.15
CA VAL A 61 -7.95 -2.01 -0.28
C VAL A 61 -8.61 -2.66 0.92
N GLN A 62 -9.92 -2.64 0.96
CA GLN A 62 -10.69 -3.38 1.97
C GLN A 62 -10.78 -4.86 1.60
N GLY A 63 -10.53 -5.73 2.57
CA GLY A 63 -10.70 -7.17 2.45
C GLY A 63 -11.57 -7.75 3.56
N THR A 64 -12.13 -8.92 3.31
CA THR A 64 -12.91 -9.66 4.30
C THR A 64 -12.54 -11.14 4.29
N ILE A 65 -12.51 -11.77 5.45
CA ILE A 65 -12.28 -13.21 5.61
C ILE A 65 -13.36 -13.75 6.55
N PRO A 66 -14.22 -14.68 6.11
CA PRO A 66 -15.13 -15.39 7.01
C PRO A 66 -14.32 -16.30 7.92
N LEU A 67 -14.57 -16.21 9.24
CA LEU A 67 -13.84 -17.01 10.23
C LEU A 67 -14.62 -18.29 10.54
N ILE A 68 -13.89 -19.39 10.65
CA ILE A 68 -14.42 -20.72 10.94
C ILE A 68 -14.05 -21.08 12.39
N ALA A 69 -15.02 -21.58 13.16
CA ALA A 69 -14.79 -22.02 14.52
C ALA A 69 -13.66 -23.04 14.61
N GLY A 70 -12.73 -22.84 15.55
CA GLY A 70 -11.57 -23.69 15.76
C GLY A 70 -10.39 -23.42 14.82
N THR A 71 -10.50 -22.51 13.86
CA THR A 71 -9.41 -22.15 12.95
C THR A 71 -8.80 -20.82 13.39
N ALA A 72 -7.52 -20.83 13.78
CA ALA A 72 -6.82 -19.64 14.26
C ALA A 72 -6.16 -18.84 13.14
N THR A 73 -5.64 -19.50 12.09
CA THR A 73 -4.77 -18.89 11.07
C THR A 73 -5.42 -18.91 9.69
N TYR A 74 -5.33 -17.78 9.00
CA TYR A 74 -5.90 -17.58 7.66
C TYR A 74 -4.87 -16.93 6.74
N SER A 75 -4.92 -17.29 5.46
CA SER A 75 -4.09 -16.65 4.43
C SER A 75 -4.65 -15.27 4.05
N VAL A 76 -3.76 -14.34 3.82
CA VAL A 76 -4.05 -13.01 3.27
C VAL A 76 -3.48 -12.96 1.84
N PRO A 77 -4.05 -12.16 0.91
CA PRO A 77 -3.52 -12.04 -0.43
C PRO A 77 -2.02 -11.72 -0.45
N PRO A 78 -1.20 -12.41 -1.29
CA PRO A 78 0.27 -12.32 -1.24
C PRO A 78 0.82 -10.92 -1.55
N GLN A 79 0.05 -10.08 -2.26
CA GLN A 79 0.42 -8.69 -2.54
C GLN A 79 0.27 -7.76 -1.34
N THR A 80 -0.19 -8.25 -0.18
CA THR A 80 -0.40 -7.45 1.02
C THR A 80 0.93 -7.06 1.66
N VAL A 81 1.22 -5.78 1.71
CA VAL A 81 2.42 -5.21 2.35
C VAL A 81 2.19 -4.99 3.84
N LEU A 82 1.03 -4.44 4.20
CA LEU A 82 0.69 -4.02 5.55
C LEU A 82 -0.83 -4.12 5.77
N LEU A 83 -1.23 -4.45 6.98
CA LEU A 83 -2.59 -4.24 7.47
C LEU A 83 -2.63 -2.93 8.26
N LEU A 84 -3.65 -2.12 7.99
CA LEU A 84 -3.93 -0.89 8.71
C LEU A 84 -4.92 -1.17 9.85
N ASP A 85 -6.18 -0.80 9.63
CA ASP A 85 -7.25 -1.04 10.59
C ASP A 85 -7.96 -2.36 10.31
N ALA A 86 -8.41 -3.00 11.38
CA ALA A 86 -9.13 -4.25 11.28
C ALA A 86 -10.25 -4.34 12.33
N TYR A 87 -11.30 -5.07 11.98
CA TYR A 87 -12.46 -5.28 12.83
C TYR A 87 -13.07 -6.66 12.62
N ILE A 88 -13.77 -7.14 13.63
CA ILE A 88 -14.61 -8.34 13.54
C ILE A 88 -16.06 -7.90 13.42
N THR A 89 -16.72 -8.39 12.38
CA THR A 89 -18.16 -8.24 12.19
C THR A 89 -18.87 -9.50 12.68
N THR A 90 -19.83 -9.32 13.57
CA THR A 90 -20.78 -10.37 13.94
C THR A 90 -22.07 -10.15 13.16
N ASN A 91 -22.74 -11.24 12.76
CA ASN A 91 -23.98 -11.20 11.97
C ASN A 91 -23.84 -10.36 10.67
N ALA A 92 -22.74 -10.57 9.95
CA ALA A 92 -22.49 -9.88 8.68
C ALA A 92 -23.68 -10.04 7.72
N GLY A 93 -24.08 -8.93 7.09
CA GLY A 93 -25.22 -8.90 6.16
C GLY A 93 -26.60 -8.73 6.83
N SER A 94 -26.69 -8.74 8.15
CA SER A 94 -27.93 -8.42 8.85
C SER A 94 -28.11 -6.92 9.01
N GLN A 95 -29.17 -6.36 8.45
CA GLN A 95 -29.43 -4.92 8.48
C GLN A 95 -29.58 -4.34 9.91
N PHE A 96 -30.05 -5.14 10.87
CA PHE A 96 -30.40 -4.67 12.22
C PHE A 96 -29.52 -5.23 13.34
N SER A 97 -28.73 -6.29 13.07
CA SER A 97 -27.94 -6.98 14.10
C SER A 97 -26.46 -7.07 13.79
N GLN A 98 -26.01 -6.48 12.69
CA GLN A 98 -24.58 -6.40 12.37
C GLN A 98 -23.89 -5.50 13.38
N ASN A 99 -22.81 -6.01 13.97
CA ASN A 99 -21.96 -5.24 14.88
C ASN A 99 -20.50 -5.39 14.49
N ASN A 100 -19.82 -4.26 14.33
CA ASN A 100 -18.40 -4.21 14.04
C ASN A 100 -17.63 -3.87 15.33
N ARG A 101 -16.68 -4.72 15.70
CA ARG A 101 -15.79 -4.51 16.84
C ARG A 101 -14.35 -4.39 16.35
N TYR A 102 -13.69 -3.32 16.69
CA TYR A 102 -12.27 -3.13 16.40
C TYR A 102 -11.44 -4.22 17.05
N VAL A 103 -10.43 -4.72 16.33
CA VAL A 103 -9.45 -5.70 16.81
C VAL A 103 -8.05 -5.14 16.69
N THR A 104 -7.22 -5.37 17.70
CA THR A 104 -5.88 -4.82 17.77
C THR A 104 -4.85 -5.79 17.22
N GLN A 105 -3.90 -5.27 16.47
CA GLN A 105 -2.74 -6.04 16.06
C GLN A 105 -1.79 -6.17 17.26
N PHE A 106 -1.31 -7.38 17.52
CA PHE A 106 -0.26 -7.63 18.50
C PHE A 106 1.00 -8.22 17.85
N SER A 107 2.11 -8.08 18.56
CA SER A 107 3.41 -8.48 18.05
C SER A 107 3.63 -10.00 18.16
N ARG A 108 4.62 -10.52 17.41
CA ARG A 108 5.05 -11.91 17.53
C ARG A 108 5.47 -12.28 18.96
N THR A 109 6.10 -11.33 19.66
CA THR A 109 6.55 -11.56 21.06
C THR A 109 5.37 -11.66 21.99
N GLU A 110 4.35 -10.83 21.84
CA GLU A 110 3.10 -10.90 22.61
C GLU A 110 2.36 -12.20 22.32
N PHE A 111 2.28 -12.62 21.03
CA PHE A 111 1.71 -13.92 20.68
C PHE A 111 2.45 -15.09 21.35
N ALA A 112 3.78 -15.06 21.34
CA ALA A 112 4.61 -16.10 21.96
C ALA A 112 4.49 -16.13 23.49
N SER A 113 4.07 -15.04 24.13
CA SER A 113 3.86 -14.93 25.58
C SER A 113 2.49 -15.43 26.06
N LEU A 114 1.59 -15.78 25.13
CA LEU A 114 0.27 -16.30 25.48
C LEU A 114 0.36 -17.63 26.24
N SER A 115 -0.26 -17.70 27.38
CA SER A 115 -0.28 -18.94 28.21
C SER A 115 -1.02 -20.08 27.51
N ASN A 116 -2.07 -19.75 26.75
CA ASN A 116 -2.82 -20.71 25.93
C ASN A 116 -3.22 -20.04 24.60
N PRO A 117 -2.48 -20.27 23.52
CA PRO A 117 -2.80 -19.71 22.19
C PRO A 117 -4.08 -20.29 21.58
N ASN A 118 -4.55 -21.45 22.06
CA ASN A 118 -5.73 -22.14 21.54
C ASN A 118 -7.02 -21.85 22.33
N THR A 119 -7.02 -20.84 23.19
CA THR A 119 -8.22 -20.45 23.94
C THR A 119 -9.35 -20.09 22.98
N PRO A 120 -10.50 -20.81 22.99
CA PRO A 120 -11.63 -20.48 22.13
C PRO A 120 -12.35 -19.23 22.66
N GLY A 121 -12.85 -18.41 21.73
CA GLY A 121 -13.61 -17.21 22.08
C GLY A 121 -13.79 -16.26 20.90
N PRO A 122 -14.50 -15.14 21.10
CA PRO A 122 -14.63 -14.11 20.10
C PRO A 122 -13.25 -13.44 19.88
N PRO A 123 -12.69 -13.40 18.65
CA PRO A 123 -11.38 -12.83 18.39
C PRO A 123 -11.30 -11.35 18.80
N THR A 124 -10.27 -10.98 19.54
CA THR A 124 -10.04 -9.60 20.02
C THR A 124 -8.74 -9.02 19.49
N GLN A 125 -7.81 -9.88 19.16
CA GLN A 125 -6.49 -9.52 18.68
C GLN A 125 -6.09 -10.39 17.51
N TYR A 126 -5.17 -9.89 16.67
CA TYR A 126 -4.61 -10.66 15.57
C TYR A 126 -3.11 -10.38 15.42
N TRP A 127 -2.37 -11.40 15.00
CA TRP A 127 -0.99 -11.28 14.59
C TRP A 127 -0.90 -11.42 13.07
N PHE A 128 -0.29 -10.43 12.42
CA PHE A 128 -0.03 -10.45 10.99
C PHE A 128 1.42 -10.86 10.75
N ASP A 129 1.62 -12.02 10.11
CA ASP A 129 2.92 -12.53 9.73
C ASP A 129 3.24 -12.16 8.29
N ARG A 130 4.29 -11.32 8.11
CA ARG A 130 4.72 -10.77 6.83
C ARG A 130 5.66 -11.73 6.11
N LEU A 131 5.17 -12.89 5.76
CA LEU A 131 5.88 -13.87 4.95
C LEU A 131 5.67 -13.60 3.44
N ALA A 132 6.37 -14.37 2.59
CA ALA A 132 6.08 -14.40 1.15
C ALA A 132 4.64 -14.85 0.85
N ALA A 133 4.07 -15.70 1.72
CA ALA A 133 2.65 -16.02 1.80
C ALA A 133 2.13 -15.51 3.15
N PRO A 134 1.64 -14.26 3.23
CA PRO A 134 1.28 -13.63 4.50
C PRO A 134 0.07 -14.30 5.12
N THR A 135 0.07 -14.37 6.46
CA THR A 135 -1.02 -14.96 7.23
C THR A 135 -1.44 -14.07 8.39
N VAL A 136 -2.68 -14.24 8.81
CA VAL A 136 -3.25 -13.62 10.01
C VAL A 136 -3.64 -14.71 10.99
N THR A 137 -3.17 -14.62 12.22
CA THR A 137 -3.52 -15.54 13.30
C THR A 137 -4.29 -14.78 14.38
N PHE A 138 -5.44 -15.30 14.76
CA PHE A 138 -6.36 -14.68 15.72
C PHE A 138 -6.19 -15.22 17.11
N TRP A 139 -6.38 -14.36 18.08
CA TRP A 139 -6.53 -14.74 19.49
C TRP A 139 -7.61 -13.89 20.18
N PRO A 140 -8.53 -14.52 20.95
CA PRO A 140 -8.84 -15.96 20.99
C PRO A 140 -9.17 -16.59 19.65
N VAL A 141 -9.07 -17.93 19.58
CA VAL A 141 -9.46 -18.70 18.40
C VAL A 141 -10.97 -18.60 18.22
N PRO A 142 -11.49 -18.31 17.00
CA PRO A 142 -12.93 -18.19 16.78
C PRO A 142 -13.71 -19.37 17.34
N ASP A 143 -14.71 -19.09 18.18
CA ASP A 143 -15.61 -20.07 18.74
C ASP A 143 -16.86 -20.32 17.84
N SER A 144 -17.80 -21.14 18.31
CA SER A 144 -19.04 -21.45 17.61
C SER A 144 -20.14 -20.39 17.80
N ASN A 145 -19.89 -19.31 18.57
CA ASN A 145 -20.87 -18.26 18.81
C ASN A 145 -20.98 -17.25 17.63
N GLY A 146 -20.22 -17.48 16.55
CA GLY A 146 -20.29 -16.72 15.30
C GLY A 146 -21.66 -16.80 14.61
N PRO A 147 -21.76 -16.35 13.36
CA PRO A 147 -20.65 -16.17 12.41
C PRO A 147 -19.84 -14.90 12.64
N TYR A 148 -18.50 -15.05 12.57
CA TYR A 148 -17.56 -13.94 12.59
C TYR A 148 -17.00 -13.70 11.21
N THR A 149 -16.87 -12.43 10.82
CA THR A 149 -16.16 -12.02 9.60
C THR A 149 -15.06 -11.02 9.98
N PHE A 150 -13.83 -11.30 9.61
CA PHE A 150 -12.72 -10.38 9.75
C PHE A 150 -12.74 -9.41 8.59
N GLY A 151 -12.97 -8.13 8.86
CA GLY A 151 -12.83 -7.03 7.92
C GLY A 151 -11.54 -6.28 8.20
N TYR A 152 -10.80 -5.92 7.16
CA TYR A 152 -9.52 -5.24 7.30
C TYR A 152 -9.23 -4.32 6.12
N PHE A 153 -8.46 -3.28 6.37
CA PHE A 153 -7.84 -2.45 5.34
C PHE A 153 -6.39 -2.86 5.19
N ARG A 154 -5.99 -3.14 3.96
CA ARG A 154 -4.62 -3.54 3.64
C ARG A 154 -4.02 -2.59 2.63
N VAL A 155 -2.71 -2.46 2.67
CA VAL A 155 -1.92 -1.80 1.63
C VAL A 155 -1.39 -2.87 0.69
N ASP A 156 -1.77 -2.80 -0.57
CA ASP A 156 -1.27 -3.71 -1.59
C ASP A 156 0.01 -3.16 -2.24
N GLN A 157 0.83 -4.07 -2.74
CA GLN A 157 1.99 -3.74 -3.57
C GLN A 157 1.53 -3.06 -4.86
N ILE A 158 2.31 -2.11 -5.36
CA ILE A 158 2.11 -1.53 -6.70
C ILE A 158 2.36 -2.63 -7.73
N GLN A 159 1.49 -2.74 -8.74
CA GLN A 159 1.60 -3.77 -9.76
C GLN A 159 2.86 -3.58 -10.62
N ASP A 160 3.42 -4.69 -11.07
CA ASP A 160 4.60 -4.69 -11.93
C ASP A 160 4.30 -4.06 -13.29
N ALA A 161 5.22 -3.24 -13.77
CA ALA A 161 5.20 -2.71 -15.13
C ALA A 161 5.77 -3.75 -16.10
N ASN A 162 5.00 -4.13 -17.12
CA ASN A 162 5.43 -5.08 -18.16
C ASN A 162 5.88 -4.43 -19.46
N LEU A 163 5.68 -3.12 -19.64
CA LEU A 163 6.03 -2.31 -20.81
C LEU A 163 5.30 -2.60 -22.14
N PRO A 164 4.07 -3.11 -22.20
CA PRO A 164 3.30 -2.96 -23.43
C PRO A 164 2.99 -1.47 -23.66
N ASN A 165 2.93 -1.06 -24.92
CA ASN A 165 2.83 0.35 -25.30
C ASN A 165 1.59 1.10 -24.77
N ALA A 166 0.59 0.39 -24.27
CA ALA A 166 -0.67 0.95 -23.78
C ALA A 166 -0.93 0.65 -22.30
N GLU A 167 0.05 0.10 -21.58
CA GLU A 167 -0.11 -0.21 -20.16
C GLU A 167 -0.12 1.08 -19.34
N THR A 168 -1.18 1.28 -18.56
CA THR A 168 -1.27 2.37 -17.59
C THR A 168 -0.52 1.96 -16.31
N PRO A 169 0.37 2.80 -15.77
CA PRO A 169 1.05 2.49 -14.52
C PRO A 169 0.05 2.45 -13.37
N ASP A 170 0.25 1.55 -12.43
CA ASP A 170 -0.60 1.38 -11.23
C ASP A 170 -0.30 2.45 -10.17
N VAL A 171 -0.19 3.70 -10.62
CA VAL A 171 0.00 4.89 -9.78
C VAL A 171 -0.95 5.99 -10.23
N PRO A 172 -1.50 6.82 -9.32
CA PRO A 172 -2.39 7.92 -9.69
C PRO A 172 -1.63 9.00 -10.47
N TYR A 173 -2.39 9.84 -11.20
CA TYR A 173 -1.82 10.91 -12.02
C TYR A 173 -0.88 11.86 -11.25
N LEU A 174 -1.11 12.07 -9.96
CA LEU A 174 -0.25 12.88 -9.08
C LEU A 174 1.15 12.31 -8.90
N TRP A 175 1.35 11.01 -9.14
CA TRP A 175 2.61 10.30 -8.99
C TRP A 175 3.36 10.10 -10.30
N LEU A 176 2.80 10.50 -11.44
CA LEU A 176 3.39 10.27 -12.75
C LEU A 176 4.75 10.97 -12.90
N ASP A 177 4.88 12.21 -12.42
CA ASP A 177 6.17 12.90 -12.49
C ASP A 177 7.20 12.30 -11.54
N ALA A 178 6.79 11.87 -10.34
CA ALA A 178 7.67 11.14 -9.42
C ALA A 178 8.16 9.81 -10.05
N MET A 179 7.30 9.10 -10.78
CA MET A 179 7.66 7.89 -11.52
C MET A 179 8.69 8.18 -12.62
N VAL A 180 8.44 9.19 -13.47
CA VAL A 180 9.34 9.53 -14.58
C VAL A 180 10.68 10.06 -14.07
N SER A 181 10.66 10.96 -13.08
CA SER A 181 11.87 11.55 -12.49
C SER A 181 12.70 10.50 -11.72
N GLY A 182 12.02 9.64 -10.96
CA GLY A 182 12.66 8.52 -10.26
C GLY A 182 13.30 7.52 -11.20
N LEU A 183 12.61 7.17 -12.30
CA LEU A 183 13.17 6.30 -13.33
C LEU A 183 14.35 6.96 -14.05
N ALA A 184 14.27 8.24 -14.39
CA ALA A 184 15.37 8.99 -15.00
C ALA A 184 16.62 9.02 -14.08
N HIS A 185 16.45 9.20 -12.78
CA HIS A 185 17.54 9.10 -11.81
C HIS A 185 18.19 7.71 -11.83
N ARG A 186 17.40 6.63 -11.84
CA ARG A 186 17.94 5.26 -11.88
C ARG A 186 18.67 4.96 -13.18
N LEU A 187 18.12 5.40 -14.31
CA LEU A 187 18.73 5.24 -15.64
C LEU A 187 20.00 6.10 -15.78
N SER A 188 20.08 7.27 -15.14
CA SER A 188 21.26 8.15 -15.23
C SER A 188 22.53 7.48 -14.70
N ARG A 189 22.42 6.59 -13.73
CA ARG A 189 23.56 5.84 -13.19
C ARG A 189 24.29 5.00 -14.26
N THR A 190 23.53 4.53 -15.26
CA THR A 190 24.05 3.69 -16.34
C THR A 190 24.36 4.47 -17.59
N TYR A 191 23.46 5.40 -18.00
CA TYR A 191 23.51 6.05 -19.31
C TYR A 191 24.04 7.46 -19.30
N ALA A 192 24.00 8.17 -18.16
CA ALA A 192 24.48 9.54 -18.01
C ALA A 192 24.96 9.83 -16.59
N PRO A 193 26.09 9.24 -16.13
CA PRO A 193 26.58 9.40 -14.77
C PRO A 193 26.88 10.86 -14.39
N ASP A 194 27.21 11.70 -15.37
CA ASP A 194 27.42 13.14 -15.22
C ASP A 194 26.15 13.90 -14.79
N LEU A 195 24.97 13.35 -15.08
CA LEU A 195 23.67 13.90 -14.70
C LEU A 195 23.10 13.30 -13.42
N GLU A 196 23.70 12.27 -12.84
CA GLU A 196 23.14 11.52 -11.72
C GLU A 196 22.74 12.42 -10.54
N ALA A 197 23.61 13.35 -10.16
CA ALA A 197 23.35 14.25 -9.03
C ALA A 197 22.13 15.16 -9.29
N VAL A 198 21.99 15.69 -10.50
CA VAL A 198 20.87 16.55 -10.90
C VAL A 198 19.58 15.71 -10.93
N ARG A 199 19.59 14.54 -11.58
CA ARG A 199 18.42 13.66 -11.66
C ARG A 199 17.98 13.16 -10.28
N LYS A 200 18.91 12.97 -9.37
CA LYS A 200 18.60 12.62 -7.97
C LYS A 200 17.84 13.73 -7.25
N MET A 201 18.23 14.99 -7.48
CA MET A 201 17.52 16.15 -6.91
C MET A 201 16.11 16.27 -7.52
N ASP A 202 15.98 16.18 -8.83
CA ASP A 202 14.67 16.21 -9.52
C ASP A 202 13.75 15.09 -9.00
N ALA A 203 14.28 13.87 -8.87
CA ALA A 203 13.52 12.73 -8.37
C ALA A 203 13.06 12.91 -6.92
N LYS A 204 13.90 13.52 -6.09
CA LYS A 204 13.55 13.85 -4.70
C LYS A 204 12.45 14.89 -4.64
N GLU A 205 12.56 15.99 -5.38
CA GLU A 205 11.57 17.07 -5.41
C GLU A 205 10.20 16.57 -5.91
N ALA A 206 10.20 15.80 -7.00
CA ALA A 206 8.98 15.18 -7.54
C ALA A 206 8.33 14.21 -6.52
N TRP A 207 9.16 13.41 -5.83
CA TRP A 207 8.71 12.53 -4.75
C TRP A 207 8.10 13.32 -3.60
N ASP A 208 8.80 14.32 -3.07
CA ASP A 208 8.36 15.11 -1.93
C ASP A 208 7.03 15.83 -2.24
N THR A 209 6.87 16.31 -3.48
CA THR A 209 5.62 16.92 -3.97
C THR A 209 4.47 15.91 -4.00
N ALA A 210 4.70 14.71 -4.53
CA ALA A 210 3.68 13.65 -4.58
C ALA A 210 3.33 13.14 -3.18
N ALA A 211 4.33 12.96 -2.32
CA ALA A 211 4.16 12.49 -0.95
C ALA A 211 3.36 13.47 -0.08
N ALA A 212 3.49 14.78 -0.32
CA ALA A 212 2.72 15.81 0.38
C ALA A 212 1.20 15.69 0.17
N GLN A 213 0.75 15.03 -0.90
CA GLN A 213 -0.67 14.77 -1.17
C GLN A 213 -1.15 13.42 -0.61
N ASN A 214 -0.23 12.58 -0.14
CA ASN A 214 -0.54 11.24 0.39
C ASN A 214 -0.82 11.31 1.90
N ILE A 215 -1.78 12.14 2.29
CA ILE A 215 -2.14 12.41 3.69
C ILE A 215 -3.58 12.00 3.92
N GLU A 216 -3.81 11.19 4.95
CA GLU A 216 -5.16 10.92 5.44
C GLU A 216 -5.65 12.04 6.35
N VAL A 217 -6.84 12.57 6.06
CA VAL A 217 -7.47 13.61 6.90
C VAL A 217 -8.10 12.94 8.10
N VAL A 218 -7.42 12.93 9.23
CA VAL A 218 -7.92 12.42 10.50
C VAL A 218 -8.37 13.58 11.38
N ASN A 219 -9.61 13.54 11.88
CA ASN A 219 -10.09 14.49 12.90
C ASN A 219 -9.43 14.16 14.24
N LEU A 220 -8.35 14.86 14.57
CA LEU A 220 -7.72 14.83 15.88
C LEU A 220 -8.48 15.81 16.80
N SER A 221 -9.58 15.37 17.41
CA SER A 221 -10.15 16.10 18.54
C SER A 221 -9.43 15.70 19.83
N LEU A 222 -8.38 16.44 20.16
CA LEU A 222 -7.73 16.39 21.48
C LEU A 222 -8.61 17.15 22.48
N ALA A 223 -9.74 16.59 22.89
CA ALA A 223 -10.47 17.06 24.04
C ALA A 223 -9.88 16.37 25.28
N PRO A 224 -9.17 17.05 26.18
CA PRO A 224 -8.76 16.45 27.44
C PRO A 224 -10.02 16.01 28.19
N PRO A 225 -10.04 14.84 28.85
CA PRO A 225 -11.18 14.39 29.64
C PRO A 225 -11.29 15.25 30.90
N ILE A 226 -11.94 16.40 30.79
CA ILE A 226 -12.12 17.38 31.88
C ILE A 226 -13.02 16.82 33.01
N GLY A 227 -13.74 15.72 32.75
CA GLY A 227 -14.70 15.13 33.71
C GLY A 227 -14.10 14.35 34.88
N MET A 228 -12.80 14.07 34.91
CA MET A 228 -12.19 13.24 35.96
C MET A 228 -11.51 14.02 37.10
N PHE A 229 -11.49 15.34 37.05
CA PHE A 229 -10.73 16.15 38.02
C PHE A 229 -11.55 16.93 39.05
N TYR A 230 -12.86 16.77 39.10
CA TYR A 230 -13.70 17.34 40.16
C TYR A 230 -14.45 16.24 40.92
N PRO A 231 -13.90 15.71 42.01
CA PRO A 231 -14.72 14.98 43.00
C PRO A 231 -15.68 15.99 43.64
N ARG A 232 -16.97 15.70 43.59
CA ARG A 232 -17.97 16.39 44.38
C ARG A 232 -17.86 16.00 45.86
#